data_7a24a7ed08423a2a0c9ea8b6f55c6322
#
_entry.id   7a24a7ed08423a2a0c9ea8b6f55c6322
#
_cell.length_a   1.000
_cell.length_b   1.000
_cell.length_c   1.000
_cell.angle_alpha   90.00
_cell.angle_beta   90.00
_cell.angle_gamma   90.00
#
_symmetry.space_group_name_H-M   'P 1'
#
loop_
_entity.id
_entity.type
_entity.pdbx_description
1 polymer ?
#
loop_
_entity_poly.entity_id
_entity_poly.type
_entity_poly.pdbx_seq_one_letter_code
_entity_poly.pdbx_strand_id
1 'polypeptide(L)'
;LVLTPTAYNNGEALCIKPDDASGDFQFSRNSAATRVNAQGLVENVQILSSNLVQNGDFSEEGLQEVSNGSFTQEGVEQIVNGDFSNGSTDWIVNAGITITDKANFNSVSGAYISQDILTTGKSYKLTFDITDYTSGDLTIYGGAVNTISTGYSLNAVGSYTIYFVSGGLDNQIYFGNSF
;
A
#
# COMPACT_ATOMS: atom_id res chain seq x y z
N LEU A 1 -11.87 41.78 54.75
CA LEU A 1 -12.43 40.67 54.02
C LEU A 1 -11.30 39.87 53.40
N VAL A 2 -11.18 38.59 53.72
CA VAL A 2 -10.21 37.69 53.07
C VAL A 2 -10.99 36.84 52.12
N LEU A 3 -10.74 36.99 50.84
CA LEU A 3 -11.31 36.18 49.77
C LEU A 3 -10.29 35.13 49.37
N THR A 4 -10.71 33.88 49.31
CA THR A 4 -9.85 32.77 48.90
C THR A 4 -10.26 32.35 47.49
N PRO A 5 -9.37 32.46 46.49
CA PRO A 5 -9.65 31.98 45.15
C PRO A 5 -9.87 30.46 45.15
N THR A 6 -10.89 30.00 44.50
CA THR A 6 -11.27 28.59 44.39
C THR A 6 -11.04 28.01 42.99
N ALA A 7 -11.01 28.88 42.00
CA ALA A 7 -10.77 28.49 40.62
C ALA A 7 -10.22 29.69 39.81
N TYR A 8 -9.73 29.40 38.59
CA TYR A 8 -9.30 30.41 37.61
C TYR A 8 -10.03 30.14 36.30
N ASN A 9 -10.46 31.22 35.69
CA ASN A 9 -11.03 31.15 34.35
C ASN A 9 -10.57 32.37 33.56
N ASN A 10 -9.85 32.17 32.48
CA ASN A 10 -9.39 33.12 31.46
C ASN A 10 -9.21 34.59 31.95
N GLY A 11 -8.36 34.80 32.94
CA GLY A 11 -8.07 36.13 33.51
C GLY A 11 -8.89 36.50 34.75
N GLU A 12 -9.70 35.58 35.26
CA GLU A 12 -10.49 35.77 36.45
C GLU A 12 -10.09 34.78 37.55
N ALA A 13 -9.96 35.25 38.76
CA ALA A 13 -9.86 34.45 39.96
C ALA A 13 -11.22 34.40 40.64
N LEU A 14 -11.85 33.24 40.64
CA LEU A 14 -13.15 33.00 41.21
C LEU A 14 -13.08 32.74 42.72
N CYS A 15 -13.96 33.35 43.48
CA CYS A 15 -14.03 33.19 44.93
C CYS A 15 -15.08 32.16 45.36
N ILE A 16 -15.01 31.68 46.61
CA ILE A 16 -15.99 30.72 47.19
C ILE A 16 -17.41 31.24 47.13
N LYS A 17 -17.58 32.50 47.14
CA LYS A 17 -18.81 33.27 46.91
C LYS A 17 -18.43 34.56 46.23
N PRO A 18 -19.25 35.08 45.44
CA PRO A 18 -20.53 34.76 44.86
C PRO A 18 -20.44 34.30 43.42
N ASP A 19 -21.54 33.84 42.91
CA ASP A 19 -21.75 33.45 41.51
C ASP A 19 -22.28 34.59 40.63
N ASP A 20 -22.14 35.85 41.10
CA ASP A 20 -22.58 37.05 40.42
C ASP A 20 -21.44 37.99 40.04
N ALA A 21 -20.21 37.54 40.09
CA ALA A 21 -18.96 38.28 39.88
C ALA A 21 -18.67 39.41 40.91
N SER A 22 -19.48 39.60 41.91
CA SER A 22 -19.37 40.69 42.88
C SER A 22 -18.30 40.50 43.94
N GLY A 23 -17.49 39.55 43.88
CA GLY A 23 -16.35 39.30 44.77
C GLY A 23 -15.21 38.62 44.05
N ASP A 24 -15.36 38.43 42.75
CA ASP A 24 -14.34 37.85 41.90
C ASP A 24 -13.35 38.91 41.48
N PHE A 25 -12.13 38.49 41.30
CA PHE A 25 -11.02 39.36 40.90
C PHE A 25 -10.76 39.26 39.43
N GLN A 26 -10.99 40.34 38.72
CA GLN A 26 -10.49 40.50 37.37
C GLN A 26 -9.07 41.05 37.42
N PHE A 27 -8.14 40.44 36.72
CA PHE A 27 -6.79 40.93 36.61
C PHE A 27 -6.32 40.93 35.16
N SER A 28 -5.70 42.01 34.78
CA SER A 28 -5.03 42.14 33.50
C SER A 28 -3.55 42.44 33.74
N ARG A 29 -2.71 42.00 32.86
CA ARG A 29 -1.27 42.14 32.98
C ARG A 29 -0.66 42.57 31.68
N ASN A 30 0.06 43.67 31.68
CA ASN A 30 0.81 44.14 30.51
C ASN A 30 2.23 43.57 30.44
N SER A 31 2.61 42.71 31.38
CA SER A 31 3.93 42.08 31.47
C SER A 31 3.83 40.58 31.56
N ALA A 32 4.86 39.87 31.16
CA ALA A 32 4.97 38.42 31.33
C ALA A 32 4.74 38.03 32.80
N ALA A 33 4.08 36.90 33.01
CA ALA A 33 3.98 36.30 34.33
C ALA A 33 5.35 35.82 34.79
N THR A 34 5.59 35.90 36.11
CA THR A 34 6.82 35.38 36.72
C THR A 34 6.50 34.23 37.66
N ARG A 35 7.43 33.31 37.80
CA ARG A 35 7.39 32.22 38.77
C ARG A 35 8.71 32.13 39.52
N VAL A 36 8.72 31.47 40.66
CA VAL A 36 9.94 31.08 41.35
C VAL A 36 10.33 29.68 40.86
N ASN A 37 11.52 29.53 40.35
CA ASN A 37 12.00 28.23 39.87
C ASN A 37 12.50 27.34 41.04
N ALA A 38 12.94 26.14 40.74
CA ALA A 38 13.42 25.19 41.74
C ALA A 38 14.66 25.65 42.51
N GLN A 39 15.40 26.64 42.02
CA GLN A 39 16.57 27.27 42.65
C GLN A 39 16.22 28.49 43.51
N GLY A 40 14.91 28.82 43.62
CA GLY A 40 14.42 29.96 44.37
C GLY A 40 14.57 31.31 43.65
N LEU A 41 14.90 31.31 42.38
CA LEU A 41 15.03 32.52 41.56
C LEU A 41 13.74 32.85 40.85
N VAL A 42 13.46 34.16 40.73
CA VAL A 42 12.29 34.63 39.93
C VAL A 42 12.66 34.60 38.46
N GLU A 43 11.86 33.88 37.69
CA GLU A 43 12.02 33.80 36.24
C GLU A 43 10.70 34.16 35.54
N ASN A 44 10.78 34.61 34.30
CA ASN A 44 9.61 34.84 33.48
C ASN A 44 9.00 33.49 33.10
N VAL A 45 7.69 33.38 33.24
CA VAL A 45 6.92 32.25 32.65
C VAL A 45 6.89 32.47 31.13
N GLN A 46 7.72 31.74 30.41
CA GLN A 46 7.63 31.71 28.95
C GLN A 46 6.44 30.80 28.54
N ILE A 47 5.61 31.31 27.67
CA ILE A 47 4.70 30.45 26.90
C ILE A 47 5.63 29.76 25.88
N LEU A 48 5.98 28.52 26.14
CA LEU A 48 6.90 27.75 25.30
C LEU A 48 6.34 27.53 23.88
N SER A 49 5.05 27.59 23.72
CA SER A 49 4.35 27.55 22.44
C SER A 49 2.85 27.68 22.71
N SER A 50 2.13 28.28 21.81
CA SER A 50 0.66 28.26 21.85
C SER A 50 0.10 26.85 21.62
N ASN A 51 0.92 25.96 21.07
CA ASN A 51 0.57 24.58 20.86
C ASN A 51 1.82 23.69 21.11
N LEU A 52 1.76 22.87 22.17
CA LEU A 52 2.84 21.92 22.50
C LEU A 52 2.71 20.59 21.71
N VAL A 53 1.58 20.39 21.07
CA VAL A 53 1.36 19.23 20.20
C VAL A 53 1.71 19.65 18.79
N GLN A 54 2.83 19.15 18.27
CA GLN A 54 3.18 19.34 16.87
C GLN A 54 2.13 18.62 16.00
N ASN A 55 1.67 19.32 14.95
CA ASN A 55 0.64 18.81 14.05
C ASN A 55 -0.63 18.32 14.77
N GLY A 56 -1.06 19.05 15.82
CA GLY A 56 -2.22 18.70 16.64
C GLY A 56 -3.55 18.74 15.88
N ASP A 57 -3.58 19.42 14.77
CA ASP A 57 -4.72 19.49 13.83
C ASP A 57 -4.61 18.49 12.67
N PHE A 58 -3.53 17.68 12.66
CA PHE A 58 -3.22 16.71 11.60
C PHE A 58 -3.12 17.32 10.20
N SER A 59 -2.83 18.62 10.10
CA SER A 59 -2.71 19.33 8.82
C SER A 59 -1.37 19.07 8.11
N GLU A 60 -0.35 18.65 8.84
CA GLU A 60 0.94 18.27 8.28
C GLU A 60 0.95 16.75 8.06
N GLU A 61 0.92 16.34 6.81
CA GLU A 61 1.17 14.95 6.47
C GLU A 61 2.67 14.66 6.60
N GLY A 62 3.01 13.59 7.32
CA GLY A 62 4.37 13.08 7.35
C GLY A 62 4.80 12.56 5.97
N LEU A 63 6.09 12.26 5.83
CA LEU A 63 6.59 11.58 4.64
C LEU A 63 5.81 10.26 4.47
N GLN A 64 5.41 9.97 3.24
CA GLN A 64 4.78 8.70 2.93
C GLN A 64 5.77 7.55 3.19
N GLU A 65 5.56 6.81 4.27
CA GLU A 65 6.42 5.69 4.69
C GLU A 65 6.09 4.40 3.90
N VAL A 66 4.86 4.30 3.41
CA VAL A 66 4.42 3.15 2.62
C VAL A 66 4.65 3.47 1.16
N SER A 67 5.66 2.85 0.55
CA SER A 67 5.88 2.92 -0.89
C SER A 67 4.66 2.33 -1.61
N ASN A 68 4.15 3.07 -2.60
CA ASN A 68 2.94 2.70 -3.35
C ASN A 68 1.69 2.47 -2.47
N GLY A 69 1.49 3.32 -1.45
CA GLY A 69 0.32 3.24 -0.56
C GLY A 69 -1.05 3.33 -1.26
N SER A 70 -1.09 3.92 -2.45
CA SER A 70 -2.27 3.97 -3.32
C SER A 70 -2.46 2.72 -4.18
N PHE A 71 -1.49 1.82 -4.21
CA PHE A 71 -1.46 0.61 -5.05
C PHE A 71 -1.59 0.90 -6.56
N THR A 72 -1.23 2.10 -6.99
CA THR A 72 -1.32 2.52 -8.41
C THR A 72 -0.04 2.27 -9.18
N GLN A 73 1.09 2.10 -8.50
CA GLN A 73 2.37 1.81 -9.14
C GLN A 73 2.47 0.31 -9.41
N GLU A 74 2.51 -0.06 -10.66
CA GLU A 74 2.83 -1.42 -11.08
C GLU A 74 4.36 -1.62 -11.14
N GLY A 75 4.80 -2.85 -10.94
CA GLY A 75 6.21 -3.25 -11.11
C GLY A 75 6.63 -3.16 -12.58
N VAL A 76 7.93 -3.37 -12.81
CA VAL A 76 8.47 -3.45 -14.17
C VAL A 76 7.93 -4.70 -14.85
N GLU A 77 7.54 -4.57 -16.14
CA GLU A 77 7.17 -5.70 -16.99
C GLU A 77 8.33 -6.72 -17.05
N GLN A 78 8.03 -7.97 -16.77
CA GLN A 78 9.01 -9.07 -16.76
C GLN A 78 8.93 -9.92 -18.03
N ILE A 79 7.74 -10.04 -18.64
CA ILE A 79 7.57 -10.79 -19.89
C ILE A 79 8.28 -10.05 -21.02
N VAL A 80 9.11 -10.74 -21.75
CA VAL A 80 9.76 -10.23 -22.96
C VAL A 80 9.04 -10.82 -24.16
N ASN A 81 8.82 -10.00 -25.20
CA ASN A 81 8.11 -10.43 -26.42
C ASN A 81 6.73 -11.05 -26.11
N GLY A 82 5.98 -10.43 -25.17
CA GLY A 82 4.65 -10.89 -24.77
C GLY A 82 3.57 -10.72 -25.85
N ASP A 83 3.80 -9.83 -26.80
CA ASP A 83 2.98 -9.61 -28.00
C ASP A 83 3.32 -10.52 -29.17
N PHE A 84 4.33 -11.37 -29.02
CA PHE A 84 4.86 -12.29 -30.04
C PHE A 84 5.29 -11.60 -31.34
N SER A 85 5.56 -10.32 -31.36
CA SER A 85 5.97 -9.56 -32.55
C SER A 85 7.28 -10.07 -33.15
N ASN A 86 8.13 -10.72 -32.37
CA ASN A 86 9.36 -11.39 -32.77
C ASN A 86 9.23 -12.92 -32.84
N GLY A 87 8.00 -13.43 -33.08
CA GLY A 87 7.74 -14.86 -33.10
C GLY A 87 8.06 -15.54 -31.77
N SER A 88 8.77 -16.66 -31.80
CA SER A 88 9.12 -17.42 -30.58
C SER A 88 10.37 -16.92 -29.84
N THR A 89 10.97 -15.80 -30.25
CA THR A 89 12.14 -15.25 -29.58
C THR A 89 11.85 -15.02 -28.09
N ASP A 90 12.77 -15.38 -27.22
CA ASP A 90 12.68 -15.32 -25.76
C ASP A 90 11.66 -16.28 -25.11
N TRP A 91 10.96 -17.10 -25.92
CA TRP A 91 10.07 -18.13 -25.42
C TRP A 91 10.64 -19.52 -25.61
N ILE A 92 10.57 -20.35 -24.59
CA ILE A 92 10.74 -21.79 -24.71
C ILE A 92 9.41 -22.34 -25.20
N VAL A 93 9.41 -23.00 -26.37
CA VAL A 93 8.21 -23.52 -27.01
C VAL A 93 8.31 -25.03 -27.11
N ASN A 94 7.37 -25.74 -26.50
CA ASN A 94 7.29 -27.20 -26.60
C ASN A 94 6.49 -27.63 -27.84
N ALA A 95 6.60 -28.90 -28.20
CA ALA A 95 5.91 -29.47 -29.35
C ALA A 95 4.39 -29.29 -29.27
N GLY A 96 3.78 -29.07 -30.43
CA GLY A 96 2.32 -28.86 -30.51
C GLY A 96 1.86 -27.42 -30.37
N ILE A 97 2.79 -26.47 -30.20
CA ILE A 97 2.48 -25.04 -30.20
C ILE A 97 3.13 -24.38 -31.40
N THR A 98 2.42 -23.48 -32.03
CA THR A 98 2.93 -22.59 -33.07
C THR A 98 2.78 -21.16 -32.65
N ILE A 99 3.84 -20.36 -32.82
CA ILE A 99 3.83 -18.94 -32.54
C ILE A 99 3.92 -18.17 -33.87
N THR A 100 2.97 -17.27 -34.06
CA THR A 100 2.93 -16.31 -35.17
C THR A 100 2.85 -14.91 -34.59
N ASP A 101 1.68 -14.33 -34.55
CA ASP A 101 1.25 -13.12 -33.84
C ASP A 101 0.61 -13.45 -32.48
N LYS A 102 0.49 -14.72 -32.18
CA LYS A 102 -0.01 -15.29 -30.93
C LYS A 102 0.50 -16.72 -30.74
N ALA A 103 0.39 -17.23 -29.53
CA ALA A 103 0.66 -18.64 -29.24
C ALA A 103 -0.60 -19.48 -29.50
N ASN A 104 -0.50 -20.44 -30.44
CA ASN A 104 -1.58 -21.35 -30.78
C ASN A 104 -1.31 -22.74 -30.20
N PHE A 105 -2.18 -23.21 -29.32
CA PHE A 105 -2.12 -24.50 -28.66
C PHE A 105 -2.97 -25.51 -29.45
N ASN A 106 -2.31 -26.44 -30.16
CA ASN A 106 -2.96 -27.37 -31.08
C ASN A 106 -3.29 -28.72 -30.43
N SER A 107 -4.02 -28.72 -29.32
CA SER A 107 -4.59 -29.92 -28.68
C SER A 107 -3.56 -31.04 -28.34
N VAL A 108 -2.31 -30.71 -28.07
CA VAL A 108 -1.28 -31.67 -27.66
C VAL A 108 -1.17 -31.66 -26.15
N SER A 109 -1.39 -32.81 -25.51
CA SER A 109 -1.23 -32.95 -24.06
C SER A 109 0.22 -32.67 -23.67
N GLY A 110 0.42 -31.90 -22.61
CA GLY A 110 1.73 -31.48 -22.12
C GLY A 110 2.42 -30.41 -22.97
N ALA A 111 1.72 -29.78 -23.91
CA ALA A 111 2.25 -28.64 -24.64
C ALA A 111 2.28 -27.38 -23.77
N TYR A 112 3.38 -26.65 -23.81
CA TYR A 112 3.53 -25.39 -23.08
C TYR A 112 4.49 -24.42 -23.78
N ILE A 113 4.33 -23.15 -23.44
CA ILE A 113 5.35 -22.12 -23.62
C ILE A 113 5.80 -21.62 -22.24
N SER A 114 7.04 -21.19 -22.12
CA SER A 114 7.56 -20.67 -20.86
C SER A 114 8.64 -19.62 -21.05
N GLN A 115 8.80 -18.78 -19.98
CA GLN A 115 9.94 -17.87 -19.83
C GLN A 115 10.53 -17.97 -18.43
N ASP A 116 11.84 -17.81 -18.31
CA ASP A 116 12.58 -17.76 -17.04
C ASP A 116 12.63 -16.33 -16.51
N ILE A 117 11.60 -15.89 -15.79
CA ILE A 117 11.41 -14.50 -15.37
C ILE A 117 10.97 -14.35 -13.92
N LEU A 118 10.63 -15.42 -13.24
CA LEU A 118 10.12 -15.37 -11.89
C LEU A 118 11.24 -15.40 -10.84
N THR A 119 10.99 -14.78 -9.72
CA THR A 119 11.80 -14.91 -8.50
C THR A 119 10.94 -15.51 -7.41
N THR A 120 11.36 -16.65 -6.87
CA THR A 120 10.62 -17.34 -5.80
C THR A 120 10.28 -16.40 -4.64
N GLY A 121 9.05 -16.46 -4.17
CA GLY A 121 8.52 -15.65 -3.06
C GLY A 121 8.11 -14.22 -3.44
N LYS A 122 8.24 -13.81 -4.70
CA LYS A 122 7.76 -12.52 -5.17
C LYS A 122 6.31 -12.59 -5.64
N SER A 123 5.60 -11.49 -5.46
CA SER A 123 4.21 -11.32 -5.93
C SER A 123 4.21 -10.75 -7.34
N TYR A 124 3.34 -11.28 -8.17
CA TYR A 124 3.18 -10.90 -9.56
C TYR A 124 1.72 -10.65 -9.91
N LYS A 125 1.51 -9.76 -10.87
CA LYS A 125 0.27 -9.59 -11.60
C LYS A 125 0.53 -10.07 -13.03
N LEU A 126 -0.25 -11.05 -13.47
CA LEU A 126 -0.23 -11.56 -14.84
C LEU A 126 -1.47 -11.11 -15.58
N THR A 127 -1.31 -10.51 -16.73
CA THR A 127 -2.41 -10.16 -17.64
C THR A 127 -2.16 -10.77 -19.01
N PHE A 128 -3.21 -11.35 -19.61
CA PHE A 128 -3.14 -11.93 -20.94
C PHE A 128 -4.54 -12.04 -21.55
N ASP A 129 -4.58 -12.20 -22.86
CA ASP A 129 -5.82 -12.38 -23.61
C ASP A 129 -5.89 -13.78 -24.24
N ILE A 130 -7.05 -14.43 -24.15
CA ILE A 130 -7.43 -15.56 -24.98
C ILE A 130 -8.25 -15.00 -26.14
N THR A 131 -7.69 -14.99 -27.32
CA THR A 131 -8.31 -14.37 -28.51
C THR A 131 -9.16 -15.35 -29.30
N ASP A 132 -8.82 -16.65 -29.25
CA ASP A 132 -9.55 -17.73 -29.90
C ASP A 132 -9.67 -18.91 -28.94
N TYR A 133 -10.79 -19.58 -28.95
CA TYR A 133 -11.06 -20.75 -28.14
C TYR A 133 -11.89 -21.77 -28.90
N THR A 134 -11.47 -23.01 -28.87
CA THR A 134 -12.24 -24.13 -29.45
C THR A 134 -12.62 -25.15 -28.39
N SER A 135 -11.65 -25.62 -27.59
CA SER A 135 -11.86 -26.59 -26.51
C SER A 135 -10.63 -26.73 -25.62
N GLY A 136 -10.80 -27.31 -24.43
CA GLY A 136 -9.76 -27.56 -23.45
C GLY A 136 -9.66 -26.48 -22.40
N ASP A 137 -8.68 -26.56 -21.53
CA ASP A 137 -8.39 -25.58 -20.50
C ASP A 137 -6.93 -25.16 -20.56
N LEU A 138 -6.69 -23.85 -20.52
CA LEU A 138 -5.33 -23.33 -20.33
C LEU A 138 -4.98 -23.42 -18.84
N THR A 139 -3.84 -23.99 -18.54
CA THR A 139 -3.30 -24.02 -17.19
C THR A 139 -2.05 -23.17 -17.12
N ILE A 140 -1.87 -22.41 -16.06
CA ILE A 140 -0.72 -21.54 -15.85
C ILE A 140 -0.01 -21.96 -14.57
N TYR A 141 1.32 -22.07 -14.66
CA TYR A 141 2.18 -22.43 -13.53
C TYR A 141 3.20 -21.31 -13.28
N GLY A 142 3.40 -20.99 -12.03
CA GLY A 142 4.45 -20.08 -11.57
C GLY A 142 5.58 -20.84 -10.89
N GLY A 143 6.43 -21.47 -11.71
CA GLY A 143 7.33 -22.56 -11.34
C GLY A 143 6.72 -23.94 -11.62
N ALA A 144 7.52 -24.96 -11.86
CA ALA A 144 7.12 -26.24 -12.45
C ALA A 144 5.94 -26.97 -11.80
N VAL A 145 5.65 -26.72 -10.53
CA VAL A 145 4.59 -27.42 -9.80
C VAL A 145 3.57 -26.50 -9.12
N ASN A 146 3.74 -25.19 -9.26
CA ASN A 146 2.86 -24.20 -8.64
C ASN A 146 1.78 -23.72 -9.61
N THR A 147 0.64 -24.40 -9.62
CA THR A 147 -0.51 -23.99 -10.46
C THR A 147 -1.09 -22.69 -9.95
N ILE A 148 -0.91 -21.61 -10.69
CA ILE A 148 -1.39 -20.27 -10.34
C ILE A 148 -2.76 -19.97 -10.93
N SER A 149 -3.25 -20.76 -11.89
CA SER A 149 -4.59 -20.64 -12.48
C SER A 149 -5.67 -21.38 -11.69
N THR A 150 -5.37 -21.91 -10.50
CA THR A 150 -6.36 -22.59 -9.65
C THR A 150 -7.51 -21.64 -9.33
N GLY A 151 -8.74 -22.08 -9.66
CA GLY A 151 -9.95 -21.28 -9.48
C GLY A 151 -10.31 -20.36 -10.66
N TYR A 152 -9.49 -20.32 -11.70
CA TYR A 152 -9.79 -19.61 -12.95
C TYR A 152 -10.23 -20.61 -14.03
N SER A 153 -11.34 -20.34 -14.69
CA SER A 153 -11.78 -21.08 -15.88
C SER A 153 -11.20 -20.38 -17.11
N LEU A 154 -10.06 -20.88 -17.59
CA LEU A 154 -9.35 -20.33 -18.75
C LEU A 154 -9.73 -21.10 -20.04
N ASN A 155 -11.01 -21.14 -20.32
CA ASN A 155 -11.64 -21.92 -21.38
C ASN A 155 -12.65 -21.10 -22.20
N ALA A 156 -12.41 -19.83 -22.34
CA ALA A 156 -13.20 -18.92 -23.14
C ALA A 156 -12.35 -17.76 -23.66
N VAL A 157 -12.79 -17.12 -24.72
CA VAL A 157 -12.23 -15.85 -25.21
C VAL A 157 -12.45 -14.75 -24.16
N GLY A 158 -11.41 -13.98 -23.86
CA GLY A 158 -11.47 -12.89 -22.89
C GLY A 158 -10.12 -12.42 -22.41
N SER A 159 -10.13 -11.33 -21.66
CA SER A 159 -8.97 -10.77 -20.97
C SER A 159 -8.94 -11.26 -19.52
N TYR A 160 -7.80 -11.73 -19.10
CA TYR A 160 -7.61 -12.35 -17.78
C TYR A 160 -6.55 -11.61 -16.97
N THR A 161 -6.78 -11.51 -15.67
CA THR A 161 -5.83 -10.98 -14.70
C THR A 161 -5.72 -11.95 -13.53
N ILE A 162 -4.50 -12.40 -13.25
CA ILE A 162 -4.20 -13.32 -12.14
C ILE A 162 -3.14 -12.69 -11.23
N TYR A 163 -3.38 -12.70 -9.93
CA TYR A 163 -2.40 -12.32 -8.93
C TYR A 163 -1.89 -13.57 -8.24
N PHE A 164 -0.56 -13.69 -8.11
CA PHE A 164 0.06 -14.88 -7.50
C PHE A 164 1.38 -14.56 -6.83
N VAL A 165 1.82 -15.48 -5.99
CA VAL A 165 3.18 -15.49 -5.43
C VAL A 165 3.93 -16.65 -6.10
N SER A 166 5.10 -16.37 -6.67
CA SER A 166 5.95 -17.41 -7.24
C SER A 166 6.48 -18.34 -6.15
N GLY A 167 6.32 -19.64 -6.33
CA GLY A 167 6.66 -20.64 -5.30
C GLY A 167 7.03 -22.01 -5.85
N GLY A 168 7.37 -22.13 -7.13
CA GLY A 168 7.71 -23.39 -7.77
C GLY A 168 9.15 -23.85 -7.56
N LEU A 169 9.52 -24.92 -8.24
CA LEU A 169 10.86 -25.52 -8.21
C LEU A 169 11.86 -24.80 -9.12
N ASP A 170 11.36 -23.95 -10.01
CA ASP A 170 12.16 -23.13 -10.93
C ASP A 170 11.58 -21.71 -11.02
N ASN A 171 12.25 -20.85 -11.79
CA ASN A 171 11.89 -19.45 -11.97
C ASN A 171 11.05 -19.21 -13.24
N GLN A 172 10.44 -20.24 -13.80
CA GLN A 172 9.71 -20.13 -15.05
C GLN A 172 8.22 -19.91 -14.84
N ILE A 173 7.63 -19.08 -15.68
CA ILE A 173 6.21 -19.06 -15.90
C ILE A 173 5.86 -19.95 -17.08
N TYR A 174 4.85 -20.77 -16.94
CA TYR A 174 4.40 -21.71 -17.98
C TYR A 174 2.94 -21.44 -18.32
N PHE A 175 2.66 -21.47 -19.61
CA PHE A 175 1.30 -21.49 -20.17
C PHE A 175 1.15 -22.79 -20.95
N GLY A 176 0.21 -23.64 -20.55
CA GLY A 176 0.04 -24.93 -21.19
C GLY A 176 -1.25 -25.63 -20.82
N ASN A 177 -1.48 -26.77 -21.43
CA ASN A 177 -2.51 -27.69 -21.00
C ASN A 177 -1.88 -28.75 -20.10
N SER A 178 -2.49 -29.05 -18.97
CA SER A 178 -2.04 -29.92 -17.86
C SER A 178 -0.81 -30.82 -18.13
N PHE A 179 0.18 -30.70 -17.26
CA PHE A 179 1.30 -31.64 -17.19
C PHE A 179 0.84 -33.03 -16.75
#